data_8189c807379d98793269ab6b51f04deb
#
_entry.id   8189c807379d98793269ab6b51f04deb
#
_cell.length_a   1.000
_cell.length_b   1.000
_cell.length_c   1.000
_cell.angle_alpha   90.00
_cell.angle_beta   90.00
_cell.angle_gamma   90.00
#
_symmetry.space_group_name_H-M   'P 1'
#
loop_
_entity.id
_entity.type
_entity.pdbx_description
1 polymer ?
#
loop_
_entity_poly.entity_id
_entity_poly.type
_entity_poly.pdbx_seq_one_letter_code
_entity_poly.pdbx_strand_id
1 'polypeptide(L)'
;QAGASLRHVGRPKVEVLAEMALDINPELDLRRFPEGVNASNLGDFLNGVDLYVDGLDFFAVDARRRVFGACTEQGIPAITAAPLGMGVALLNFLPGKMTFEEYFGLEGQPVDEQWLRFLLGLSPAMLQMGYLVDPTRVDLANHRGPSTPMACELCAGLAATHALKILLGRGKTPAAPWGVHFD
;
A
#
# COMPACT_ATOMS: atom_id res chain seq x y z
N GLN A 1 9.44 9.29 -5.05
CA GLN A 1 8.31 8.90 -5.90
C GLN A 1 8.74 8.93 -7.36
N ALA A 2 8.45 7.88 -8.13
CA ALA A 2 8.84 7.78 -9.55
C ALA A 2 8.35 8.97 -10.40
N GLY A 3 7.15 9.51 -10.14
CA GLY A 3 6.59 10.67 -10.82
C GLY A 3 7.08 12.03 -10.32
N ALA A 4 7.90 12.10 -9.28
CA ALA A 4 8.29 13.35 -8.64
C ALA A 4 9.56 13.95 -9.25
N SER A 5 9.49 14.40 -10.49
CA SER A 5 10.55 15.16 -11.16
C SER A 5 10.28 16.67 -11.10
N LEU A 6 11.32 17.47 -11.34
CA LEU A 6 11.18 18.94 -11.42
C LEU A 6 10.12 19.40 -12.43
N ARG A 7 9.92 18.62 -13.52
CA ARG A 7 8.90 18.91 -14.56
C ARG A 7 7.48 18.72 -14.05
N HIS A 8 7.29 17.97 -12.96
CA HIS A 8 5.99 17.58 -12.45
C HIS A 8 5.61 18.33 -11.16
N VAL A 9 6.49 19.20 -10.65
CA VAL A 9 6.21 20.00 -9.45
C VAL A 9 4.96 20.85 -9.68
N GLY A 10 4.00 20.78 -8.73
CA GLY A 10 2.72 21.49 -8.81
C GLY A 10 1.62 20.77 -9.60
N ARG A 11 1.90 19.63 -10.24
CA ARG A 11 0.88 18.84 -10.94
C ARG A 11 0.27 17.76 -10.02
N PRO A 12 -1.01 17.43 -10.17
CA PRO A 12 -1.63 16.31 -9.45
C PRO A 12 -0.91 14.99 -9.76
N LYS A 13 -0.57 14.23 -8.70
CA LYS A 13 0.15 12.96 -8.84
C LYS A 13 -0.57 11.96 -9.73
N VAL A 14 -1.90 11.89 -9.62
CA VAL A 14 -2.73 10.96 -10.42
C VAL A 14 -2.64 11.25 -11.92
N GLU A 15 -2.54 12.51 -12.32
CA GLU A 15 -2.40 12.88 -13.73
C GLU A 15 -1.02 12.52 -14.27
N VAL A 16 0.03 12.84 -13.51
CA VAL A 16 1.40 12.52 -13.90
C VAL A 16 1.60 11.01 -14.05
N LEU A 17 1.10 10.22 -13.10
CA LEU A 17 1.20 8.77 -13.15
C LEU A 17 0.35 8.17 -14.29
N ALA A 18 -0.81 8.76 -14.59
CA ALA A 18 -1.63 8.33 -15.73
C ALA A 18 -0.91 8.58 -17.06
N GLU A 19 -0.29 9.74 -17.24
CA GLU A 19 0.53 10.04 -18.43
C GLU A 19 1.67 9.02 -18.58
N MET A 20 2.42 8.79 -17.50
CA MET A 20 3.52 7.81 -17.51
C MET A 20 3.05 6.40 -17.86
N ALA A 21 1.89 5.98 -17.35
CA ALA A 21 1.33 4.67 -17.65
C ALA A 21 0.91 4.56 -19.12
N LEU A 22 0.28 5.59 -19.68
CA LEU A 22 -0.12 5.64 -21.09
C LEU A 22 1.07 5.74 -22.05
N ASP A 23 2.19 6.35 -21.63
CA ASP A 23 3.43 6.35 -22.40
C ASP A 23 4.02 4.93 -22.52
N ILE A 24 3.79 4.07 -21.53
CA ILE A 24 4.24 2.67 -21.55
C ILE A 24 3.26 1.81 -22.35
N ASN A 25 1.95 1.96 -22.07
CA ASN A 25 0.91 1.22 -22.79
C ASN A 25 -0.27 2.16 -23.09
N PRO A 26 -0.38 2.66 -24.34
CA PRO A 26 -1.44 3.59 -24.73
C PRO A 26 -2.84 2.96 -24.78
N GLU A 27 -2.95 1.62 -24.71
CA GLU A 27 -4.23 0.91 -24.73
C GLU A 27 -4.81 0.67 -23.32
N LEU A 28 -4.17 1.20 -22.27
CA LEU A 28 -4.69 1.08 -20.90
C LEU A 28 -6.02 1.81 -20.74
N ASP A 29 -7.02 1.12 -20.20
CA ASP A 29 -8.25 1.74 -19.69
C ASP A 29 -8.01 2.22 -18.26
N LEU A 30 -7.84 3.54 -18.10
CA LEU A 30 -7.51 4.16 -16.82
C LEU A 30 -8.71 4.87 -16.20
N ARG A 31 -9.17 4.38 -15.07
CA ARG A 31 -10.12 5.10 -14.22
C ARG A 31 -9.36 5.89 -13.15
N ARG A 32 -9.57 7.19 -13.09
CA ARG A 32 -8.86 8.10 -12.18
C ARG A 32 -9.78 8.62 -11.10
N PHE A 33 -9.30 8.62 -9.87
CA PHE A 33 -10.02 9.11 -8.69
C PHE A 33 -9.20 10.26 -8.03
N PRO A 34 -9.24 11.47 -8.60
CA PRO A 34 -8.41 12.59 -8.15
C PRO A 34 -8.72 13.05 -6.72
N GLU A 35 -9.97 12.86 -6.29
CA GLU A 35 -10.42 13.18 -4.93
C GLU A 35 -10.04 12.09 -3.89
N GLY A 36 -9.30 11.06 -4.33
CA GLY A 36 -9.01 9.88 -3.51
C GLY A 36 -10.21 8.95 -3.37
N VAL A 37 -9.98 7.82 -2.68
CA VAL A 37 -11.03 6.83 -2.41
C VAL A 37 -11.75 7.17 -1.10
N ASN A 38 -13.07 7.23 -1.15
CA ASN A 38 -13.95 7.55 -0.03
C ASN A 38 -15.24 6.71 -0.07
N ALA A 39 -16.11 6.89 0.93
CA ALA A 39 -17.33 6.08 1.02
C ALA A 39 -18.27 6.23 -0.19
N SER A 40 -18.28 7.38 -0.86
CA SER A 40 -19.21 7.63 -1.98
C SER A 40 -18.72 7.05 -3.31
N ASN A 41 -17.41 6.82 -3.48
CA ASN A 41 -16.83 6.32 -4.74
C ASN A 41 -16.20 4.93 -4.62
N LEU A 42 -16.23 4.31 -3.44
CA LEU A 42 -15.60 3.02 -3.17
C LEU A 42 -16.15 1.90 -4.08
N GLY A 43 -17.46 1.89 -4.30
CA GLY A 43 -18.10 0.92 -5.20
C GLY A 43 -17.59 1.04 -6.63
N ASP A 44 -17.53 2.25 -7.17
CA ASP A 44 -16.99 2.51 -8.50
C ASP A 44 -15.49 2.20 -8.58
N PHE A 45 -14.75 2.49 -7.51
CA PHE A 45 -13.32 2.21 -7.43
C PHE A 45 -13.01 0.72 -7.55
N LEU A 46 -13.80 -0.14 -6.89
CA LEU A 46 -13.61 -1.59 -6.89
C LEU A 46 -14.40 -2.33 -7.98
N ASN A 47 -15.23 -1.64 -8.76
CA ASN A 47 -16.03 -2.27 -9.79
C ASN A 47 -15.17 -2.91 -10.89
N GLY A 48 -15.27 -4.24 -11.04
CA GLY A 48 -14.51 -5.03 -12.01
C GLY A 48 -13.02 -5.18 -11.69
N VAL A 49 -12.63 -5.00 -10.42
CA VAL A 49 -11.25 -5.15 -9.97
C VAL A 49 -10.98 -6.61 -9.61
N ASP A 50 -9.94 -7.19 -10.20
CA ASP A 50 -9.47 -8.55 -9.92
C ASP A 50 -8.42 -8.61 -8.80
N LEU A 51 -7.78 -7.50 -8.51
CA LEU A 51 -6.75 -7.37 -7.46
C LEU A 51 -6.62 -5.91 -7.02
N TYR A 52 -6.59 -5.67 -5.73
CA TYR A 52 -6.25 -4.37 -5.16
C TYR A 52 -4.78 -4.33 -4.73
N VAL A 53 -4.05 -3.30 -5.15
CA VAL A 53 -2.69 -3.01 -4.67
C VAL A 53 -2.71 -1.69 -3.92
N ASP A 54 -2.42 -1.75 -2.62
CA ASP A 54 -2.44 -0.60 -1.72
C ASP A 54 -1.24 0.31 -1.95
N GLY A 55 -1.51 1.51 -2.41
CA GLY A 55 -0.55 2.61 -2.55
C GLY A 55 -0.96 3.85 -1.75
N LEU A 56 -1.87 3.70 -0.80
CA LEU A 56 -2.32 4.80 0.06
C LEU A 56 -1.19 5.27 0.99
N ASP A 57 -1.25 6.55 1.33
CA ASP A 57 -0.34 7.13 2.34
C ASP A 57 -0.43 6.36 3.66
N PHE A 58 0.70 6.26 4.38
CA PHE A 58 0.77 5.53 5.66
C PHE A 58 -0.33 5.95 6.64
N PHE A 59 -0.63 7.22 6.72
CA PHE A 59 -1.61 7.79 7.65
C PHE A 59 -3.07 7.67 7.20
N ALA A 60 -3.31 7.27 5.96
CA ALA A 60 -4.67 7.10 5.41
C ALA A 60 -5.33 5.80 5.87
N VAL A 61 -5.31 5.53 7.20
CA VAL A 61 -5.77 4.25 7.79
C VAL A 61 -7.26 4.03 7.57
N ASP A 62 -8.09 5.05 7.73
CA ASP A 62 -9.54 4.93 7.52
C ASP A 62 -9.92 4.55 6.08
N ALA A 63 -9.30 5.20 5.10
CA ALA A 63 -9.51 4.87 3.69
C ALA A 63 -9.03 3.45 3.41
N ARG A 64 -7.87 3.08 3.93
CA ARG A 64 -7.30 1.73 3.81
C ARG A 64 -8.23 0.68 4.38
N ARG A 65 -8.70 0.83 5.62
CA ARG A 65 -9.64 -0.09 6.27
C ARG A 65 -10.91 -0.30 5.44
N ARG A 66 -11.48 0.77 4.90
CA ARG A 66 -12.67 0.70 4.03
C ARG A 66 -12.40 -0.09 2.76
N VAL A 67 -11.29 0.16 2.09
CA VAL A 67 -10.95 -0.55 0.85
C VAL A 67 -10.69 -2.04 1.13
N PHE A 68 -9.89 -2.37 2.14
CA PHE A 68 -9.61 -3.76 2.50
C PHE A 68 -10.87 -4.50 2.98
N GLY A 69 -11.74 -3.84 3.74
CA GLY A 69 -13.04 -4.39 4.15
C GLY A 69 -13.90 -4.74 2.94
N ALA A 70 -14.06 -3.81 2.01
CA ALA A 70 -14.81 -4.03 0.78
C ALA A 70 -14.17 -5.11 -0.13
N CYS A 71 -12.84 -5.19 -0.20
CA CYS A 71 -12.15 -6.27 -0.89
C CYS A 71 -12.47 -7.64 -0.25
N THR A 72 -12.48 -7.71 1.09
CA THR A 72 -12.86 -8.94 1.81
C THR A 72 -14.29 -9.36 1.50
N GLU A 73 -15.24 -8.44 1.55
CA GLU A 73 -16.65 -8.70 1.26
C GLU A 73 -16.90 -9.15 -0.18
N GLN A 74 -16.15 -8.60 -1.13
CA GLN A 74 -16.28 -8.93 -2.56
C GLN A 74 -15.38 -10.09 -3.01
N GLY A 75 -14.55 -10.64 -2.12
CA GLY A 75 -13.61 -11.71 -2.47
C GLY A 75 -12.47 -11.25 -3.37
N ILE A 76 -12.12 -9.97 -3.34
CA ILE A 76 -11.01 -9.39 -4.10
C ILE A 76 -9.72 -9.58 -3.31
N PRO A 77 -8.69 -10.25 -3.86
CA PRO A 77 -7.38 -10.30 -3.22
C PRO A 77 -6.77 -8.90 -3.11
N ALA A 78 -6.06 -8.64 -2.02
CA ALA A 78 -5.45 -7.34 -1.76
C ALA A 78 -4.01 -7.46 -1.29
N ILE A 79 -3.16 -6.55 -1.74
CA ILE A 79 -1.75 -6.48 -1.37
C ILE A 79 -1.50 -5.12 -0.70
N THR A 80 -0.85 -5.13 0.47
CA THR A 80 -0.20 -3.93 0.99
C THR A 80 1.30 -4.09 0.98
N ALA A 81 2.00 -3.11 0.44
CA ALA A 81 3.45 -3.07 0.42
C ALA A 81 3.91 -1.68 0.85
N ALA A 82 4.80 -1.64 1.84
CA ALA A 82 5.26 -0.39 2.44
C ALA A 82 6.79 -0.28 2.35
N PRO A 83 7.32 0.84 1.85
CA PRO A 83 8.72 1.15 1.98
C PRO A 83 9.03 1.47 3.44
N LEU A 84 9.92 0.71 4.04
CA LEU A 84 10.35 0.86 5.44
C LEU A 84 11.88 0.92 5.49
N GLY A 85 12.41 2.04 5.99
CA GLY A 85 13.85 2.23 6.00
C GLY A 85 14.44 2.22 4.59
N MET A 86 15.37 1.30 4.32
CA MET A 86 15.93 1.02 3.00
C MET A 86 15.29 -0.20 2.34
N GLY A 87 14.39 -0.87 3.03
CA GLY A 87 13.75 -2.11 2.63
C GLY A 87 12.25 -1.99 2.35
N VAL A 88 11.58 -3.13 2.37
CA VAL A 88 10.15 -3.26 2.05
C VAL A 88 9.48 -4.32 2.94
N ALA A 89 8.28 -4.04 3.41
CA ALA A 89 7.36 -5.02 3.97
C ALA A 89 6.18 -5.24 3.04
N LEU A 90 5.72 -6.49 2.90
CA LEU A 90 4.58 -6.84 2.08
C LEU A 90 3.71 -7.90 2.76
N LEU A 91 2.41 -7.68 2.72
CA LEU A 91 1.38 -8.64 3.14
C LEU A 91 0.36 -8.84 2.02
N ASN A 92 -0.09 -10.08 1.84
CA ASN A 92 -1.19 -10.40 0.94
C ASN A 92 -2.40 -10.85 1.77
N PHE A 93 -3.54 -10.25 1.51
CA PHE A 93 -4.83 -10.62 2.08
C PHE A 93 -5.64 -11.31 0.99
N LEU A 94 -5.71 -12.63 1.07
CA LEU A 94 -6.34 -13.46 0.05
C LEU A 94 -7.73 -13.90 0.50
N PRO A 95 -8.69 -14.08 -0.42
CA PRO A 95 -10.03 -14.55 -0.10
C PRO A 95 -10.00 -15.85 0.71
N GLY A 96 -10.82 -15.93 1.77
CA GLY A 96 -10.88 -17.08 2.67
C GLY A 96 -9.67 -17.27 3.58
N LYS A 97 -8.78 -16.27 3.67
CA LYS A 97 -7.66 -16.21 4.62
C LYS A 97 -7.86 -15.06 5.60
N MET A 98 -6.88 -14.86 6.50
CA MET A 98 -6.90 -13.76 7.48
C MET A 98 -7.12 -12.42 6.79
N THR A 99 -8.08 -11.67 7.28
CA THR A 99 -8.42 -10.34 6.77
C THR A 99 -7.46 -9.27 7.30
N PHE A 100 -7.52 -8.09 6.68
CA PHE A 100 -6.75 -6.92 7.12
C PHE A 100 -7.07 -6.55 8.58
N GLU A 101 -8.36 -6.52 8.93
CA GLU A 101 -8.78 -6.15 10.29
C GLU A 101 -8.39 -7.20 11.32
N GLU A 102 -8.53 -8.49 11.01
CA GLU A 102 -8.07 -9.57 11.91
C GLU A 102 -6.57 -9.52 12.16
N TYR A 103 -5.79 -9.10 11.16
CA TYR A 103 -4.33 -9.02 11.29
C TYR A 103 -3.87 -7.82 12.11
N PHE A 104 -4.39 -6.62 11.82
CA PHE A 104 -3.93 -5.38 12.44
C PHE A 104 -4.72 -5.01 13.71
N GLY A 105 -5.98 -5.44 13.83
CA GLY A 105 -6.84 -5.17 14.99
C GLY A 105 -7.07 -3.69 15.24
N LEU A 106 -7.42 -2.92 14.20
CA LEU A 106 -7.50 -1.46 14.25
C LEU A 106 -8.86 -0.95 14.74
N GLU A 107 -9.90 -1.77 14.65
CA GLU A 107 -11.25 -1.38 15.02
C GLU A 107 -11.36 -0.96 16.48
N GLY A 108 -12.02 0.18 16.72
CA GLY A 108 -12.22 0.71 18.07
C GLY A 108 -10.98 1.30 18.74
N GLN A 109 -9.83 1.29 18.08
CA GLN A 109 -8.60 1.87 18.62
C GLN A 109 -8.51 3.37 18.33
N PRO A 110 -7.88 4.17 19.22
CA PRO A 110 -7.50 5.54 18.95
C PRO A 110 -6.60 5.63 17.70
N VAL A 111 -6.62 6.77 17.02
CA VAL A 111 -5.92 6.93 15.72
C VAL A 111 -4.40 6.71 15.82
N ASP A 112 -3.77 7.21 16.87
CA ASP A 112 -2.34 7.01 17.15
C ASP A 112 -2.01 5.54 17.40
N GLU A 113 -2.87 4.82 18.10
CA GLU A 113 -2.74 3.37 18.32
C GLU A 113 -2.92 2.60 16.98
N GLN A 114 -3.83 3.04 16.11
CA GLN A 114 -4.00 2.43 14.79
C GLN A 114 -2.72 2.56 13.94
N TRP A 115 -2.09 3.74 13.93
CA TRP A 115 -0.81 3.93 13.22
C TRP A 115 0.30 3.05 13.79
N LEU A 116 0.38 2.95 15.11
CA LEU A 116 1.37 2.10 15.78
C LEU A 116 1.16 0.62 15.42
N ARG A 117 -0.05 0.11 15.53
CA ARG A 117 -0.40 -1.27 15.17
C ARG A 117 -0.13 -1.56 13.71
N PHE A 118 -0.45 -0.62 12.82
CA PHE A 118 -0.17 -0.75 11.39
C PHE A 118 1.34 -0.83 11.13
N LEU A 119 2.15 0.03 11.76
CA LEU A 119 3.60 -0.01 11.66
C LEU A 119 4.19 -1.33 12.18
N LEU A 120 3.78 -1.76 13.37
CA LEU A 120 4.28 -2.99 13.98
C LEU A 120 3.86 -4.23 13.19
N GLY A 121 2.65 -4.25 12.64
CA GLY A 121 2.18 -5.34 11.80
C GLY A 121 2.94 -5.42 10.47
N LEU A 122 3.32 -4.29 9.88
CA LEU A 122 4.17 -4.27 8.68
C LEU A 122 5.62 -4.68 8.99
N SER A 123 6.13 -4.31 10.15
CA SER A 123 7.54 -4.51 10.52
C SER A 123 7.70 -5.13 11.91
N PRO A 124 7.23 -6.36 12.13
CA PRO A 124 7.29 -6.98 13.45
C PRO A 124 8.72 -7.20 13.96
N ALA A 125 9.68 -7.35 13.05
CA ALA A 125 11.09 -7.51 13.37
C ALA A 125 11.84 -6.17 13.48
N MET A 126 11.23 -5.04 13.11
CA MET A 126 11.80 -3.69 13.17
C MET A 126 13.23 -3.61 12.62
N LEU A 127 13.50 -4.25 11.47
CA LEU A 127 14.86 -4.39 10.90
C LEU A 127 15.52 -3.03 10.67
N GLN A 128 14.76 -2.02 10.24
CA GLN A 128 15.23 -0.66 9.96
C GLN A 128 15.74 0.11 11.19
N MET A 129 15.44 -0.36 12.41
CA MET A 129 15.83 0.37 13.64
C MET A 129 17.34 0.43 13.84
N GLY A 130 18.10 -0.53 13.29
CA GLY A 130 19.55 -0.60 13.45
C GLY A 130 20.32 0.56 12.81
N TYR A 131 19.72 1.27 11.87
CA TYR A 131 20.33 2.41 11.17
C TYR A 131 19.45 3.66 11.14
N LEU A 132 18.43 3.74 11.96
CA LEU A 132 17.64 4.94 12.11
C LEU A 132 18.48 6.03 12.79
N VAL A 133 19.10 6.89 12.00
CA VAL A 133 20.07 7.90 12.45
C VAL A 133 19.43 8.97 13.33
N ASP A 134 18.20 9.34 13.04
CA ASP A 134 17.47 10.40 13.74
C ASP A 134 16.00 10.03 13.96
N PRO A 135 15.68 9.42 15.13
CA PRO A 135 14.30 9.08 15.46
C PRO A 135 13.33 10.28 15.48
N THR A 136 13.86 11.49 15.69
CA THR A 136 13.03 12.71 15.73
C THR A 136 12.48 13.10 14.37
N ARG A 137 12.99 12.53 13.28
CA ARG A 137 12.48 12.70 11.92
C ARG A 137 11.18 11.93 11.66
N VAL A 138 10.83 11.00 12.54
CA VAL A 138 9.52 10.36 12.52
C VAL A 138 8.56 11.25 13.30
N ASP A 139 7.79 12.04 12.59
CA ASP A 139 6.84 13.00 13.16
C ASP A 139 5.42 12.55 12.81
N LEU A 140 4.88 11.70 13.67
CA LEU A 140 3.52 11.16 13.50
C LEU A 140 2.46 12.26 13.58
N ALA A 141 2.69 13.29 14.42
CA ALA A 141 1.73 14.38 14.59
C ALA A 141 1.57 15.23 13.31
N ASN A 142 2.65 15.38 12.54
CA ASN A 142 2.63 16.09 11.26
C ASN A 142 2.60 15.15 10.04
N HIS A 143 2.27 13.88 10.23
CA HIS A 143 2.17 12.87 9.19
C HIS A 143 3.45 12.77 8.33
N ARG A 144 4.61 12.78 8.97
CA ARG A 144 5.91 12.70 8.29
C ARG A 144 6.67 11.46 8.71
N GLY A 145 7.06 10.68 7.72
CA GLY A 145 7.96 9.55 7.87
C GLY A 145 9.03 9.57 6.79
N PRO A 146 10.28 9.24 7.12
CA PRO A 146 11.34 9.14 6.12
C PRO A 146 11.08 7.96 5.20
N SER A 147 11.32 8.14 3.89
CA SER A 147 11.35 7.08 2.91
C SER A 147 12.55 7.26 1.99
N THR A 148 13.07 6.17 1.46
CA THR A 148 14.19 6.18 0.54
C THR A 148 13.75 5.78 -0.86
N PRO A 149 14.40 6.30 -1.92
CA PRO A 149 14.06 5.92 -3.30
C PRO A 149 14.17 4.41 -3.53
N MET A 150 15.25 3.76 -3.02
CA MET A 150 15.46 2.33 -3.18
C MET A 150 14.33 1.52 -2.53
N ALA A 151 13.86 1.91 -1.35
CA ALA A 151 12.75 1.23 -0.70
C ALA A 151 11.45 1.34 -1.51
N CYS A 152 11.20 2.49 -2.14
CA CYS A 152 10.04 2.68 -3.02
C CYS A 152 10.11 1.78 -4.26
N GLU A 153 11.28 1.65 -4.89
CA GLU A 153 11.47 0.78 -6.06
C GLU A 153 11.35 -0.70 -5.69
N LEU A 154 11.95 -1.13 -4.56
CA LEU A 154 11.78 -2.48 -4.03
C LEU A 154 10.30 -2.79 -3.72
N CYS A 155 9.60 -1.85 -3.12
CA CYS A 155 8.18 -1.95 -2.81
C CYS A 155 7.36 -2.17 -4.08
N ALA A 156 7.57 -1.36 -5.11
CA ALA A 156 6.88 -1.48 -6.38
C ALA A 156 7.18 -2.82 -7.08
N GLY A 157 8.45 -3.23 -7.14
CA GLY A 157 8.87 -4.49 -7.76
C GLY A 157 8.31 -5.72 -7.04
N LEU A 158 8.34 -5.73 -5.70
CA LEU A 158 7.81 -6.83 -4.91
C LEU A 158 6.28 -6.92 -5.03
N ALA A 159 5.59 -5.78 -4.94
CA ALA A 159 4.13 -5.73 -5.11
C ALA A 159 3.71 -6.22 -6.49
N ALA A 160 4.37 -5.76 -7.55
CA ALA A 160 4.11 -6.20 -8.92
C ALA A 160 4.36 -7.71 -9.11
N THR A 161 5.43 -8.24 -8.50
CA THR A 161 5.73 -9.68 -8.54
C THR A 161 4.62 -10.50 -7.89
N HIS A 162 4.12 -10.07 -6.72
CA HIS A 162 3.04 -10.76 -6.03
C HIS A 162 1.71 -10.60 -6.78
N ALA A 163 1.44 -9.42 -7.33
CA ALA A 163 0.27 -9.18 -8.17
C ALA A 163 0.21 -10.15 -9.36
N LEU A 164 1.30 -10.29 -10.11
CA LEU A 164 1.37 -11.25 -11.22
C LEU A 164 1.19 -12.69 -10.77
N LYS A 165 1.79 -13.09 -9.64
CA LYS A 165 1.62 -14.44 -9.10
C LYS A 165 0.15 -14.73 -8.75
N ILE A 166 -0.54 -13.77 -8.13
CA ILE A 166 -1.94 -13.91 -7.75
C ILE A 166 -2.83 -13.99 -9.00
N LEU A 167 -2.71 -13.02 -9.90
CA LEU A 167 -3.53 -12.95 -11.11
C LEU A 167 -3.33 -14.13 -12.06
N LEU A 168 -2.11 -14.65 -12.15
CA LEU A 168 -1.78 -15.78 -13.03
C LEU A 168 -1.91 -17.14 -12.34
N GLY A 169 -2.21 -17.18 -11.04
CA GLY A 169 -2.25 -18.41 -10.26
C GLY A 169 -0.91 -19.16 -10.25
N ARG A 170 0.23 -18.45 -10.29
CA ARG A 170 1.56 -19.06 -10.43
C ARG A 170 2.39 -18.94 -9.17
N GLY A 171 3.03 -20.04 -8.78
CA GLY A 171 3.90 -20.11 -7.61
C GLY A 171 3.14 -19.99 -6.29
N LYS A 172 3.90 -19.91 -5.19
CA LYS A 172 3.34 -19.72 -3.85
C LYS A 172 3.37 -18.23 -3.48
N THR A 173 2.26 -17.75 -2.98
CA THR A 173 2.15 -16.38 -2.44
C THR A 173 1.77 -16.51 -0.97
N PRO A 174 2.64 -16.11 -0.02
CA PRO A 174 2.28 -16.14 1.39
C PRO A 174 1.08 -15.22 1.62
N ALA A 175 0.11 -15.67 2.40
CA ALA A 175 -1.02 -14.86 2.85
C ALA A 175 -0.84 -14.50 4.32
N ALA A 176 -1.44 -13.39 4.77
CA ALA A 176 -1.48 -13.02 6.17
C ALA A 176 -1.88 -14.22 7.04
N PRO A 177 -1.25 -14.43 8.21
CA PRO A 177 -0.32 -13.53 8.90
C PRO A 177 1.13 -13.59 8.39
N TRP A 178 1.43 -14.37 7.37
CA TRP A 178 2.78 -14.50 6.82
C TRP A 178 3.04 -13.40 5.80
N GLY A 179 4.05 -12.59 6.06
CA GLY A 179 4.49 -11.51 5.18
C GLY A 179 5.91 -11.69 4.67
N VAL A 180 6.33 -10.78 3.83
CA VAL A 180 7.73 -10.62 3.40
C VAL A 180 8.23 -9.33 4.02
N HIS A 181 9.38 -9.39 4.67
CA HIS A 181 10.11 -8.22 5.13
C HIS A 181 11.56 -8.38 4.67
N PHE A 182 12.00 -7.44 3.85
CA PHE A 182 13.37 -7.35 3.34
C PHE A 182 13.92 -5.98 3.69
N ASP A 183 15.17 -5.97 4.22
CA ASP A 183 15.92 -4.76 4.54
C ASP A 183 17.40 -4.93 4.27
#